data_6e00ca5ba1b7aeddacbfba61286eb8f5
#
_entry.id   6e00ca5ba1b7aeddacbfba61286eb8f5
#
_cell.length_a   1.000
_cell.length_b   1.000
_cell.length_c   1.000
_cell.angle_alpha   90.00
_cell.angle_beta   90.00
_cell.angle_gamma   90.00
#
_symmetry.space_group_name_H-M   'P 1'
#
loop_
_entity.id
_entity.type
_entity.pdbx_description
1 polymer ?
#
loop_
_entity_poly.entity_id
_entity_poly.type
_entity_poly.pdbx_seq_one_letter_code
_entity_poly.pdbx_strand_id
1 'polypeptide(L)'
;MKKTFVTALAALILAVPAAEAQKVNKDALLAKIEKSDSDIADAKKGAKAATWINRGKAFYEAAAEPTKSLFVGMDATMLKLAVGDAQSTGTETVNGAQMEAWVYPWFTVYIVDGKVKTRKQTQFVYEDAVAKAVEAYNKAFELDPKSASKVKDGLKQISDFCSQVGNAGLDSGDYLGAADAYAQAFEAQSSPAYGEAADPSLLYYAGYLHTVDGANNPASFPVGAEQLSKAIDMGYTDEEGNIYYYLFHCYYGQKASDKAFVDKAKQALLTGIEKFPKNERILDGLVQLYTSPEDNVGDPADLIALIDKAIENNPTNVDLWFGRGRIFYALKDYDQSIESFKKVVELKPDLYEGNYYLGVFYTIKGDEVNKEMNAKQYSSQAAYDADLKEVNAIYMEAIPWLEKALELKPEDPSSVELLKSICFRLRDEEGMMDKYTKYNEMFKKIQGQQ
;
A
#
# COMPACT_ATOMS: atom_id res chain seq x y z
N MET A 1 -0.21 -12.90 12.77
CA MET A 1 -0.70 -12.56 14.13
C MET A 1 -2.09 -11.94 14.06
N LYS A 2 -3.13 -12.66 13.61
CA LYS A 2 -4.50 -12.12 13.37
C LYS A 2 -5.62 -12.82 14.16
N LYS A 3 -5.32 -13.50 15.28
CA LYS A 3 -6.34 -14.34 15.94
C LYS A 3 -6.60 -14.08 17.44
N THR A 4 -6.05 -13.06 18.08
CA THR A 4 -6.14 -12.96 19.55
C THR A 4 -6.90 -11.73 20.07
N PHE A 5 -7.38 -10.81 19.26
CA PHE A 5 -8.06 -9.57 19.72
C PHE A 5 -9.60 -9.57 19.64
N VAL A 6 -10.21 -10.57 19.03
CA VAL A 6 -11.69 -10.59 18.83
C VAL A 6 -12.47 -11.06 20.07
N THR A 7 -11.84 -11.73 21.01
CA THR A 7 -12.55 -12.42 22.13
C THR A 7 -12.83 -11.56 23.37
N ALA A 8 -12.18 -10.42 23.53
CA ALA A 8 -12.35 -9.61 24.74
C ALA A 8 -13.51 -8.59 24.69
N LEU A 9 -13.94 -8.18 23.48
CA LEU A 9 -15.01 -7.18 23.32
C LEU A 9 -16.42 -7.78 23.32
N ALA A 10 -16.56 -9.04 22.95
CA ALA A 10 -17.86 -9.73 22.90
C ALA A 10 -18.49 -10.02 24.28
N ALA A 11 -17.69 -10.03 25.35
CA ALA A 11 -18.17 -10.36 26.70
C ALA A 11 -18.86 -9.20 27.43
N LEU A 12 -18.74 -7.95 26.95
CA LEU A 12 -19.31 -6.77 27.64
C LEU A 12 -20.74 -6.42 27.16
N ILE A 13 -21.23 -7.04 26.10
CA ILE A 13 -22.53 -6.68 25.48
C ILE A 13 -23.69 -7.49 26.02
N LEU A 14 -23.46 -8.56 26.79
CA LEU A 14 -24.52 -9.47 27.26
C LEU A 14 -25.34 -8.96 28.48
N ALA A 15 -25.15 -7.72 28.93
CA ALA A 15 -25.84 -7.17 30.10
C ALA A 15 -26.58 -5.85 29.83
N VAL A 16 -26.99 -5.57 28.59
CA VAL A 16 -27.86 -4.41 28.33
C VAL A 16 -29.31 -4.89 28.36
N PRO A 17 -30.14 -4.42 29.33
CA PRO A 17 -31.59 -4.65 29.28
C PRO A 17 -32.12 -4.02 27.99
N ALA A 18 -33.18 -4.63 27.42
CA ALA A 18 -33.90 -4.12 26.25
C ALA A 18 -34.39 -2.67 26.54
N ALA A 19 -33.59 -1.69 26.17
CA ALA A 19 -33.84 -0.29 26.38
C ALA A 19 -33.20 0.49 25.24
N GLU A 20 -34.02 1.27 24.57
CA GLU A 20 -33.71 2.39 23.69
C GLU A 20 -32.38 2.32 22.93
N ALA A 21 -32.48 2.15 21.62
CA ALA A 21 -31.34 2.31 20.70
C ALA A 21 -30.46 3.49 21.14
N GLN A 22 -29.16 3.28 21.22
CA GLN A 22 -28.21 4.28 21.69
C GLN A 22 -28.33 5.57 20.84
N LYS A 23 -28.95 6.61 21.41
CA LYS A 23 -28.99 7.94 20.79
C LYS A 23 -27.79 8.74 21.26
N VAL A 24 -26.96 9.19 20.31
CA VAL A 24 -25.88 10.14 20.61
C VAL A 24 -26.51 11.41 21.20
N ASN A 25 -26.27 11.67 22.47
CA ASN A 25 -26.75 12.89 23.13
C ASN A 25 -25.72 14.01 22.95
N LYS A 26 -25.78 14.67 21.79
CA LYS A 26 -24.86 15.76 21.42
C LYS A 26 -24.81 16.87 22.44
N ASP A 27 -25.98 17.30 22.93
CA ASP A 27 -26.06 18.43 23.87
C ASP A 27 -25.41 18.08 25.21
N ALA A 28 -25.58 16.88 25.72
CA ALA A 28 -24.93 16.45 26.94
C ALA A 28 -23.39 16.33 26.79
N LEU A 29 -22.90 15.91 25.63
CA LEU A 29 -21.46 15.86 25.34
C LEU A 29 -20.88 17.26 25.21
N LEU A 30 -21.52 18.16 24.49
CA LEU A 30 -21.12 19.56 24.39
C LEU A 30 -21.14 20.26 25.76
N ALA A 31 -22.16 20.04 26.58
CA ALA A 31 -22.21 20.59 27.94
C ALA A 31 -21.03 20.13 28.84
N LYS A 32 -20.55 18.87 28.66
CA LYS A 32 -19.32 18.40 29.34
C LYS A 32 -18.08 19.19 28.87
N ILE A 33 -17.99 19.47 27.57
CA ILE A 33 -16.88 20.26 26.99
C ILE A 33 -16.93 21.69 27.52
N GLU A 34 -18.08 22.36 27.45
CA GLU A 34 -18.31 23.72 27.96
C GLU A 34 -17.97 23.84 29.45
N LYS A 35 -18.39 22.83 30.24
CA LYS A 35 -18.00 22.76 31.64
C LYS A 35 -16.48 22.66 31.79
N SER A 36 -15.83 21.86 30.96
CA SER A 36 -14.37 21.72 30.99
C SER A 36 -13.67 23.03 30.63
N ASP A 37 -14.23 23.82 29.67
CA ASP A 37 -13.72 25.14 29.32
C ASP A 37 -13.79 26.10 30.52
N SER A 38 -14.89 26.12 31.24
CA SER A 38 -15.07 26.90 32.47
C SER A 38 -14.10 26.45 33.58
N ASP A 39 -13.88 25.15 33.73
CA ASP A 39 -13.00 24.57 34.74
C ASP A 39 -11.51 24.91 34.48
N ILE A 40 -11.04 24.94 33.23
CA ILE A 40 -9.67 25.34 32.90
C ILE A 40 -9.46 26.84 32.98
N ALA A 41 -10.49 27.67 32.79
CA ALA A 41 -10.47 29.10 32.95
C ALA A 41 -10.40 29.56 34.42
N ASP A 42 -10.83 28.73 35.36
CA ASP A 42 -10.70 28.97 36.80
C ASP A 42 -9.23 28.76 37.23
N ALA A 43 -8.64 29.79 37.81
CA ALA A 43 -7.21 29.82 38.18
C ALA A 43 -6.81 28.67 39.14
N LYS A 44 -7.71 28.21 40.02
CA LYS A 44 -7.42 27.13 40.97
C LYS A 44 -7.64 25.75 40.35
N LYS A 45 -8.64 25.63 39.50
CA LYS A 45 -8.96 24.35 38.85
C LYS A 45 -8.03 24.13 37.66
N GLY A 46 -7.80 25.13 36.83
CA GLY A 46 -6.93 25.06 35.65
C GLY A 46 -5.47 24.74 35.96
N ALA A 47 -5.03 25.01 37.21
CA ALA A 47 -3.70 24.62 37.69
C ALA A 47 -3.60 23.12 38.10
N LYS A 48 -4.67 22.33 38.03
CA LYS A 48 -4.69 20.93 38.46
C LYS A 48 -4.67 19.97 37.28
N ALA A 49 -3.75 19.03 37.25
CA ALA A 49 -3.70 17.97 36.25
C ALA A 49 -5.03 17.20 36.10
N ALA A 50 -5.72 16.95 37.21
CA ALA A 50 -7.02 16.25 37.21
C ALA A 50 -8.09 16.98 36.36
N THR A 51 -8.07 18.32 36.31
CA THR A 51 -8.99 19.11 35.48
C THR A 51 -8.73 18.86 33.99
N TRP A 52 -7.47 18.85 33.59
CA TRP A 52 -7.06 18.59 32.23
C TRP A 52 -7.29 17.14 31.80
N ILE A 53 -7.12 16.16 32.70
CA ILE A 53 -7.50 14.75 32.46
C ILE A 53 -9.01 14.64 32.19
N ASN A 54 -9.84 15.32 33.00
CA ASN A 54 -11.28 15.31 32.78
C ASN A 54 -11.69 15.98 31.45
N ARG A 55 -10.96 17.04 31.06
CA ARG A 55 -11.11 17.67 29.73
C ARG A 55 -10.77 16.70 28.61
N GLY A 56 -9.63 16.00 28.69
CA GLY A 56 -9.24 14.99 27.73
C GLY A 56 -10.30 13.89 27.56
N LYS A 57 -10.85 13.43 28.70
CA LYS A 57 -11.96 12.45 28.67
C LYS A 57 -13.21 12.99 28.00
N ALA A 58 -13.60 14.23 28.26
CA ALA A 58 -14.80 14.83 27.67
C ALA A 58 -14.68 14.94 26.14
N PHE A 59 -13.52 15.32 25.61
CA PHE A 59 -13.27 15.35 24.19
C PHE A 59 -13.20 13.96 23.56
N TYR A 60 -12.52 13.01 24.23
CA TYR A 60 -12.46 11.62 23.75
C TYR A 60 -13.88 11.00 23.68
N GLU A 61 -14.72 11.21 24.72
CA GLU A 61 -16.11 10.76 24.70
C GLU A 61 -16.87 11.38 23.52
N ALA A 62 -16.68 12.67 23.22
CA ALA A 62 -17.33 13.32 22.09
C ALA A 62 -16.89 12.74 20.74
N ALA A 63 -15.61 12.35 20.60
CA ALA A 63 -15.09 11.69 19.40
C ALA A 63 -15.65 10.26 19.24
N ALA A 64 -15.62 9.47 20.31
CA ALA A 64 -15.89 8.04 20.25
C ALA A 64 -17.40 7.68 20.31
N GLU A 65 -18.22 8.51 20.96
CA GLU A 65 -19.64 8.19 21.24
C GLU A 65 -20.43 7.78 20.00
N PRO A 66 -20.28 8.45 18.82
CA PRO A 66 -21.08 8.10 17.65
C PRO A 66 -20.92 6.64 17.19
N THR A 67 -19.72 6.07 17.34
CA THR A 67 -19.39 4.76 16.77
C THR A 67 -18.96 3.70 17.80
N LYS A 68 -18.99 4.02 19.10
CA LYS A 68 -18.43 3.17 20.17
C LYS A 68 -19.08 1.79 20.30
N SER A 69 -20.32 1.63 19.86
CA SER A 69 -21.06 0.37 19.91
C SER A 69 -20.88 -0.48 18.65
N LEU A 70 -20.18 0.03 17.63
CA LEU A 70 -20.01 -0.63 16.34
C LEU A 70 -18.70 -1.40 16.29
N PHE A 71 -18.74 -2.65 15.77
CA PHE A 71 -17.56 -3.44 15.49
C PHE A 71 -17.73 -4.26 14.21
N VAL A 72 -16.62 -4.56 13.56
CA VAL A 72 -16.58 -5.40 12.36
C VAL A 72 -17.02 -6.83 12.69
N GLY A 73 -17.90 -7.40 11.88
CA GLY A 73 -18.51 -8.73 12.08
C GLY A 73 -19.76 -8.72 12.95
N MET A 74 -20.22 -7.54 13.44
CA MET A 74 -21.50 -7.41 14.12
C MET A 74 -22.62 -7.84 13.19
N ASP A 75 -23.52 -8.70 13.68
CA ASP A 75 -24.72 -9.11 12.95
C ASP A 75 -25.70 -7.94 12.78
N ALA A 76 -26.38 -7.86 11.63
CA ALA A 76 -27.32 -6.81 11.33
C ALA A 76 -28.48 -6.68 12.35
N THR A 77 -28.89 -7.79 12.99
CA THR A 77 -29.88 -7.78 14.08
C THR A 77 -29.30 -7.12 15.34
N MET A 78 -28.04 -7.46 15.69
CA MET A 78 -27.35 -6.80 16.82
C MET A 78 -27.14 -5.31 16.54
N LEU A 79 -26.83 -4.94 15.29
CA LEU A 79 -26.71 -3.54 14.90
C LEU A 79 -27.99 -2.76 15.17
N LYS A 80 -29.15 -3.29 14.74
CA LYS A 80 -30.45 -2.66 15.03
C LYS A 80 -30.75 -2.54 16.53
N LEU A 81 -30.38 -3.55 17.31
CA LEU A 81 -30.54 -3.50 18.76
C LEU A 81 -29.62 -2.43 19.40
N ALA A 82 -28.41 -2.25 18.87
CA ALA A 82 -27.44 -1.32 19.44
C ALA A 82 -27.72 0.14 19.07
N VAL A 83 -28.12 0.44 17.81
CA VAL A 83 -28.23 1.82 17.30
C VAL A 83 -29.60 2.16 16.69
N GLY A 84 -30.54 1.22 16.66
CA GLY A 84 -31.89 1.39 16.10
C GLY A 84 -31.97 1.11 14.61
N ASP A 85 -33.08 1.51 14.00
CA ASP A 85 -33.30 1.37 12.57
C ASP A 85 -32.53 2.44 11.78
N ALA A 86 -32.00 2.06 10.62
CA ALA A 86 -31.38 2.98 9.70
C ALA A 86 -32.41 3.99 9.13
N GLN A 87 -31.95 5.22 8.86
CA GLN A 87 -32.76 6.24 8.20
C GLN A 87 -33.07 5.88 6.75
N SER A 88 -32.10 5.24 6.08
CA SER A 88 -32.25 4.69 4.74
C SER A 88 -31.28 3.52 4.54
N THR A 89 -31.63 2.65 3.59
CA THR A 89 -30.79 1.53 3.16
C THR A 89 -30.68 1.55 1.65
N GLY A 90 -29.52 1.18 1.13
CA GLY A 90 -29.24 1.12 -0.30
C GLY A 90 -28.08 0.22 -0.60
N THR A 91 -27.57 0.27 -1.81
CA THR A 91 -26.35 -0.44 -2.23
C THR A 91 -25.37 0.57 -2.77
N GLU A 92 -24.14 0.51 -2.32
CA GLU A 92 -23.03 1.35 -2.76
C GLU A 92 -21.85 0.49 -3.24
N THR A 93 -21.09 1.03 -4.19
CA THR A 93 -19.82 0.42 -4.60
C THR A 93 -18.69 1.00 -3.75
N VAL A 94 -18.09 0.17 -2.92
CA VAL A 94 -17.00 0.54 -2.01
C VAL A 94 -15.79 -0.32 -2.36
N ASN A 95 -14.67 0.31 -2.70
CA ASN A 95 -13.43 -0.37 -3.11
C ASN A 95 -13.67 -1.44 -4.21
N GLY A 96 -14.55 -1.15 -5.17
CA GLY A 96 -14.89 -2.06 -6.26
C GLY A 96 -15.88 -3.18 -5.91
N ALA A 97 -16.31 -3.31 -4.65
CA ALA A 97 -17.28 -4.30 -4.19
C ALA A 97 -18.64 -3.64 -3.93
N GLN A 98 -19.72 -4.34 -4.31
CA GLN A 98 -21.10 -3.92 -3.96
C GLN A 98 -21.37 -4.30 -2.51
N MET A 99 -21.78 -3.32 -1.69
CA MET A 99 -22.14 -3.52 -0.28
C MET A 99 -23.48 -2.89 0.02
N GLU A 100 -24.24 -3.47 0.96
CA GLU A 100 -25.42 -2.81 1.50
C GLU A 100 -24.97 -1.63 2.38
N ALA A 101 -25.46 -0.42 2.11
CA ALA A 101 -25.20 0.78 2.90
C ALA A 101 -26.43 1.11 3.77
N TRP A 102 -26.24 1.09 5.08
CA TRP A 102 -27.26 1.49 6.06
C TRP A 102 -26.87 2.84 6.66
N VAL A 103 -27.65 3.86 6.36
CA VAL A 103 -27.38 5.26 6.73
C VAL A 103 -28.03 5.59 8.06
N TYR A 104 -27.24 6.11 8.98
CA TYR A 104 -27.63 6.61 10.29
C TYR A 104 -27.27 8.10 10.42
N PRO A 105 -27.79 8.84 11.42
CA PRO A 105 -27.49 10.27 11.56
C PRO A 105 -26.00 10.62 11.67
N TRP A 106 -25.18 9.70 12.24
CA TRP A 106 -23.77 9.94 12.57
C TRP A 106 -22.78 9.16 11.72
N PHE A 107 -23.26 8.12 11.04
CA PHE A 107 -22.40 7.22 10.28
C PHE A 107 -23.20 6.42 9.23
N THR A 108 -22.50 5.90 8.26
CA THR A 108 -22.98 4.84 7.36
C THR A 108 -22.27 3.54 7.73
N VAL A 109 -23.01 2.43 7.79
CA VAL A 109 -22.49 1.08 8.00
C VAL A 109 -22.63 0.32 6.70
N TYR A 110 -21.55 -0.33 6.29
CA TYR A 110 -21.53 -1.20 5.11
C TYR A 110 -21.62 -2.66 5.54
N ILE A 111 -22.57 -3.38 4.95
CA ILE A 111 -22.94 -4.75 5.33
C ILE A 111 -22.66 -5.69 4.16
N VAL A 112 -22.05 -6.83 4.47
CA VAL A 112 -21.83 -7.96 3.55
C VAL A 112 -22.24 -9.24 4.27
N ASP A 113 -23.03 -10.08 3.63
CA ASP A 113 -23.53 -11.35 4.17
C ASP A 113 -24.21 -11.18 5.56
N GLY A 114 -24.97 -10.11 5.73
CA GLY A 114 -25.70 -9.80 6.95
C GLY A 114 -24.84 -9.35 8.14
N LYS A 115 -23.59 -9.03 7.92
CA LYS A 115 -22.63 -8.58 8.94
C LYS A 115 -22.01 -7.24 8.59
N VAL A 116 -21.72 -6.43 9.59
CA VAL A 116 -20.96 -5.19 9.45
C VAL A 116 -19.58 -5.50 8.92
N LYS A 117 -19.28 -5.03 7.73
CA LYS A 117 -17.97 -5.12 7.09
C LYS A 117 -17.08 -3.94 7.48
N THR A 118 -17.64 -2.73 7.37
CA THR A 118 -16.96 -1.48 7.74
C THR A 118 -17.97 -0.38 8.02
N ARG A 119 -17.48 0.80 8.40
CA ARG A 119 -18.29 1.99 8.65
C ARG A 119 -17.55 3.25 8.24
N LYS A 120 -18.32 4.28 7.92
CA LYS A 120 -17.84 5.64 7.68
C LYS A 120 -18.57 6.60 8.62
N GLN A 121 -17.83 7.35 9.45
CA GLN A 121 -18.42 8.41 10.26
C GLN A 121 -18.75 9.61 9.35
N THR A 122 -19.98 10.14 9.45
CA THR A 122 -20.48 11.22 8.58
C THR A 122 -20.71 12.52 9.33
N GLN A 123 -20.82 12.49 10.65
CA GLN A 123 -20.97 13.65 11.51
C GLN A 123 -20.12 13.52 12.77
N PHE A 124 -19.72 14.66 13.31
CA PHE A 124 -18.92 14.78 14.54
C PHE A 124 -19.68 15.58 15.59
N VAL A 125 -19.53 15.19 16.84
CA VAL A 125 -20.06 15.96 17.97
C VAL A 125 -19.24 17.25 18.11
N TYR A 126 -17.90 17.10 17.94
CA TYR A 126 -16.93 18.20 17.94
C TYR A 126 -15.81 17.84 16.97
N GLU A 127 -15.53 18.70 15.98
CA GLU A 127 -14.63 18.36 14.86
C GLU A 127 -13.22 17.99 15.30
N ASP A 128 -12.58 18.80 16.13
CA ASP A 128 -11.18 18.59 16.58
C ASP A 128 -11.09 17.83 17.91
N ALA A 129 -12.09 17.00 18.23
CA ALA A 129 -12.20 16.38 19.55
C ALA A 129 -10.97 15.55 19.93
N VAL A 130 -10.41 14.76 19.00
CA VAL A 130 -9.21 13.94 19.25
C VAL A 130 -8.00 14.81 19.55
N ALA A 131 -7.71 15.82 18.73
CA ALA A 131 -6.58 16.71 18.92
C ALA A 131 -6.70 17.46 20.27
N LYS A 132 -7.89 17.94 20.61
CA LYS A 132 -8.17 18.58 21.91
C LYS A 132 -8.01 17.64 23.11
N ALA A 133 -8.34 16.37 22.94
CA ALA A 133 -8.12 15.35 23.96
C ALA A 133 -6.62 15.13 24.21
N VAL A 134 -5.81 14.98 23.14
CA VAL A 134 -4.34 14.82 23.23
C VAL A 134 -3.71 16.06 23.87
N GLU A 135 -4.08 17.27 23.42
CA GLU A 135 -3.64 18.53 24.01
C GLU A 135 -3.90 18.59 25.51
N ALA A 136 -5.11 18.21 25.93
CA ALA A 136 -5.51 18.22 27.33
C ALA A 136 -4.70 17.18 28.18
N TYR A 137 -4.48 16.00 27.65
CA TYR A 137 -3.66 14.98 28.34
C TYR A 137 -2.19 15.43 28.44
N ASN A 138 -1.62 16.02 27.41
CA ASN A 138 -0.27 16.57 27.43
C ASN A 138 -0.15 17.68 28.49
N LYS A 139 -1.13 18.56 28.57
CA LYS A 139 -1.17 19.61 29.59
C LYS A 139 -1.30 19.07 31.01
N ALA A 140 -2.07 18.00 31.20
CA ALA A 140 -2.14 17.34 32.51
C ALA A 140 -0.79 16.79 32.94
N PHE A 141 -0.03 16.18 32.04
CA PHE A 141 1.30 15.64 32.30
C PHE A 141 2.33 16.75 32.61
N GLU A 142 2.28 17.86 31.88
CA GLU A 142 3.13 19.03 32.15
C GLU A 142 2.90 19.61 33.55
N LEU A 143 1.63 19.68 33.99
CA LEU A 143 1.27 20.22 35.31
C LEU A 143 1.66 19.30 36.46
N ASP A 144 1.53 17.99 36.26
CA ASP A 144 1.91 17.00 37.26
C ASP A 144 2.37 15.71 36.59
N PRO A 145 3.69 15.47 36.45
CA PRO A 145 4.24 14.23 35.90
C PRO A 145 3.82 12.95 36.66
N LYS A 146 3.37 13.05 37.93
CA LYS A 146 2.81 11.91 38.65
C LYS A 146 1.47 11.44 38.08
N SER A 147 0.82 12.25 37.24
CA SER A 147 -0.38 11.87 36.52
C SER A 147 -0.14 10.92 35.32
N ALA A 148 1.12 10.59 35.01
CA ALA A 148 1.55 9.84 33.83
C ALA A 148 0.73 8.60 33.54
N SER A 149 0.45 7.76 34.54
CA SER A 149 -0.34 6.53 34.34
C SER A 149 -1.73 6.80 33.76
N LYS A 150 -2.46 7.77 34.33
CA LYS A 150 -3.83 8.13 33.89
C LYS A 150 -3.82 8.80 32.52
N VAL A 151 -2.79 9.61 32.24
CA VAL A 151 -2.60 10.25 30.95
C VAL A 151 -2.26 9.20 29.90
N LYS A 152 -1.35 8.28 30.18
CA LYS A 152 -1.01 7.15 29.31
C LYS A 152 -2.24 6.32 28.94
N ASP A 153 -3.07 5.96 29.91
CA ASP A 153 -4.31 5.20 29.65
C ASP A 153 -5.23 5.94 28.69
N GLY A 154 -5.39 7.27 28.88
CA GLY A 154 -6.20 8.10 27.99
C GLY A 154 -5.62 8.22 26.58
N LEU A 155 -4.32 8.40 26.45
CA LEU A 155 -3.63 8.47 25.15
C LEU A 155 -3.67 7.11 24.42
N LYS A 156 -3.54 6.00 25.12
CA LYS A 156 -3.73 4.65 24.54
C LYS A 156 -5.15 4.46 23.98
N GLN A 157 -6.16 4.85 24.75
CA GLN A 157 -7.55 4.79 24.27
C GLN A 157 -7.75 5.63 23.01
N ILE A 158 -7.15 6.82 22.92
CA ILE A 158 -7.20 7.67 21.72
C ILE A 158 -6.50 6.96 20.56
N SER A 159 -5.28 6.48 20.75
CA SER A 159 -4.52 5.80 19.68
C SER A 159 -5.24 4.56 19.15
N ASP A 160 -5.80 3.74 20.04
CA ASP A 160 -6.56 2.55 19.67
C ASP A 160 -7.83 2.91 18.90
N PHE A 161 -8.55 3.94 19.36
CA PHE A 161 -9.74 4.45 18.67
C PHE A 161 -9.41 4.98 17.27
N CYS A 162 -8.41 5.83 17.16
CA CYS A 162 -7.98 6.40 15.87
C CYS A 162 -7.49 5.32 14.91
N SER A 163 -6.74 4.31 15.38
CA SER A 163 -6.33 3.17 14.55
C SER A 163 -7.53 2.37 14.04
N GLN A 164 -8.57 2.19 14.85
CA GLN A 164 -9.81 1.54 14.42
C GLN A 164 -10.58 2.39 13.39
N VAL A 165 -10.62 3.73 13.57
CA VAL A 165 -11.22 4.64 12.59
C VAL A 165 -10.44 4.60 11.28
N GLY A 166 -9.10 4.62 11.33
CA GLY A 166 -8.23 4.50 10.16
C GLY A 166 -8.49 3.21 9.38
N ASN A 167 -8.53 2.05 10.08
CA ASN A 167 -8.86 0.77 9.44
C ASN A 167 -10.26 0.77 8.81
N ALA A 168 -11.26 1.33 9.49
CA ALA A 168 -12.61 1.41 8.97
C ALA A 168 -12.71 2.34 7.77
N GLY A 169 -12.00 3.48 7.78
CA GLY A 169 -11.90 4.42 6.67
C GLY A 169 -11.26 3.78 5.44
N LEU A 170 -10.16 3.05 5.63
CA LEU A 170 -9.50 2.29 4.56
C LEU A 170 -10.47 1.29 3.92
N ASP A 171 -11.17 0.51 4.73
CA ASP A 171 -12.14 -0.49 4.26
C ASP A 171 -13.39 0.14 3.62
N SER A 172 -13.76 1.37 4.00
CA SER A 172 -14.92 2.09 3.45
C SER A 172 -14.59 3.03 2.30
N GLY A 173 -13.30 3.11 1.88
CA GLY A 173 -12.85 4.05 0.83
C GLY A 173 -12.77 5.51 1.29
N ASP A 174 -12.86 5.78 2.59
CA ASP A 174 -12.65 7.10 3.19
C ASP A 174 -11.16 7.32 3.47
N TYR A 175 -10.38 7.44 2.39
CA TYR A 175 -8.92 7.45 2.46
C TYR A 175 -8.36 8.65 3.22
N LEU A 176 -8.93 9.86 3.06
CA LEU A 176 -8.50 11.04 3.82
C LEU A 176 -8.86 10.91 5.29
N GLY A 177 -10.08 10.50 5.62
CA GLY A 177 -10.46 10.24 7.01
C GLY A 177 -9.60 9.16 7.68
N ALA A 178 -9.19 8.14 6.90
CA ALA A 178 -8.27 7.12 7.39
C ALA A 178 -6.85 7.68 7.62
N ALA A 179 -6.34 8.51 6.70
CA ALA A 179 -5.03 9.14 6.82
C ALA A 179 -4.96 10.04 8.07
N ASP A 180 -5.96 10.90 8.27
CA ASP A 180 -6.07 11.76 9.44
C ASP A 180 -6.14 10.95 10.74
N ALA A 181 -6.90 9.87 10.75
CA ALA A 181 -7.03 9.01 11.92
C ALA A 181 -5.70 8.32 12.28
N TYR A 182 -4.96 7.79 11.30
CA TYR A 182 -3.62 7.22 11.57
C TYR A 182 -2.63 8.28 12.05
N ALA A 183 -2.65 9.49 11.48
CA ALA A 183 -1.82 10.59 11.94
C ALA A 183 -2.14 10.98 13.38
N GLN A 184 -3.42 11.05 13.75
CA GLN A 184 -3.87 11.32 15.12
C GLN A 184 -3.48 10.21 16.10
N ALA A 185 -3.53 8.94 15.67
CA ALA A 185 -3.05 7.81 16.46
C ALA A 185 -1.55 7.95 16.77
N PHE A 186 -0.76 8.32 15.75
CA PHE A 186 0.67 8.58 15.90
C PHE A 186 0.95 9.77 16.83
N GLU A 187 0.18 10.85 16.71
CA GLU A 187 0.32 12.03 17.58
C GLU A 187 0.07 11.68 19.06
N ALA A 188 -0.97 10.89 19.34
CA ALA A 188 -1.24 10.42 20.69
C ALA A 188 -0.07 9.56 21.25
N GLN A 189 0.53 8.70 20.42
CA GLN A 189 1.69 7.90 20.80
C GLN A 189 2.97 8.73 20.97
N SER A 190 3.08 9.86 20.27
CA SER A 190 4.24 10.76 20.33
C SER A 190 4.28 11.60 21.60
N SER A 191 3.23 11.56 22.41
CA SER A 191 3.20 12.24 23.72
C SER A 191 4.30 11.70 24.66
N PRO A 192 5.05 12.60 25.35
CA PRO A 192 6.03 12.16 26.35
C PRO A 192 5.45 11.26 27.46
N ALA A 193 4.14 11.40 27.74
CA ALA A 193 3.44 10.60 28.72
C ALA A 193 3.02 9.23 28.24
N TYR A 194 3.11 8.95 26.92
CA TYR A 194 2.75 7.64 26.38
C TYR A 194 3.69 6.54 26.87
N GLY A 195 4.98 6.88 27.03
CA GLY A 195 5.98 6.04 27.69
C GLY A 195 6.46 4.83 26.87
N GLU A 196 6.14 4.80 25.59
CA GLU A 196 6.60 3.83 24.59
C GLU A 196 6.95 4.62 23.32
N ALA A 197 7.80 4.05 22.45
CA ALA A 197 8.07 4.67 21.15
C ALA A 197 6.80 4.68 20.29
N ALA A 198 6.55 5.79 19.60
CA ALA A 198 5.45 5.86 18.65
C ALA A 198 5.71 4.91 17.47
N ASP A 199 4.65 4.26 17.00
CA ASP A 199 4.71 3.34 15.87
C ASP A 199 4.79 4.11 14.54
N PRO A 200 5.94 4.11 13.85
CA PRO A 200 6.08 4.84 12.60
C PRO A 200 5.26 4.27 11.43
N SER A 201 4.75 3.04 11.55
CA SER A 201 3.86 2.45 10.55
C SER A 201 2.56 3.24 10.38
N LEU A 202 2.11 3.93 11.43
CA LEU A 202 0.95 4.81 11.37
C LEU A 202 1.18 5.98 10.41
N LEU A 203 2.38 6.58 10.42
CA LEU A 203 2.75 7.61 9.46
C LEU A 203 2.91 7.07 8.04
N TYR A 204 3.42 5.84 7.89
CA TYR A 204 3.47 5.19 6.59
C TYR A 204 2.08 5.03 5.98
N TYR A 205 1.11 4.49 6.73
CA TYR A 205 -0.26 4.35 6.23
C TYR A 205 -0.91 5.70 5.94
N ALA A 206 -0.74 6.70 6.81
CA ALA A 206 -1.25 8.04 6.57
C ALA A 206 -0.65 8.66 5.29
N GLY A 207 0.66 8.62 5.13
CA GLY A 207 1.36 9.15 3.97
C GLY A 207 1.04 8.41 2.68
N TYR A 208 0.90 7.08 2.73
CA TYR A 208 0.44 6.28 1.60
C TYR A 208 -0.94 6.72 1.11
N LEU A 209 -1.88 6.93 2.05
CA LEU A 209 -3.25 7.35 1.70
C LEU A 209 -3.29 8.77 1.13
N HIS A 210 -2.46 9.68 1.64
CA HIS A 210 -2.27 11.00 1.02
C HIS A 210 -1.63 10.91 -0.37
N THR A 211 -0.77 9.93 -0.63
CA THR A 211 -0.22 9.69 -1.97
C THR A 211 -1.33 9.25 -2.94
N VAL A 212 -2.23 8.38 -2.50
CA VAL A 212 -3.38 7.92 -3.31
C VAL A 212 -4.34 9.06 -3.59
N ASP A 213 -4.69 9.86 -2.59
CA ASP A 213 -5.57 11.02 -2.74
C ASP A 213 -4.95 12.11 -3.63
N GLY A 214 -3.64 12.29 -3.55
CA GLY A 214 -2.88 13.30 -4.30
C GLY A 214 -3.10 13.27 -5.81
N ALA A 215 -3.44 12.10 -6.37
CA ALA A 215 -3.78 11.97 -7.80
C ALA A 215 -5.01 12.82 -8.19
N ASN A 216 -5.97 13.01 -7.28
CA ASN A 216 -7.16 13.81 -7.48
C ASN A 216 -7.11 15.16 -6.74
N ASN A 217 -6.33 15.25 -5.68
CA ASN A 217 -6.17 16.41 -4.81
C ASN A 217 -4.68 16.69 -4.53
N PRO A 218 -4.00 17.44 -5.39
CA PRO A 218 -2.55 17.72 -5.25
C PRO A 218 -2.13 18.32 -3.91
N ALA A 219 -3.05 18.92 -3.14
CA ALA A 219 -2.77 19.45 -1.80
C ALA A 219 -2.41 18.34 -0.77
N SER A 220 -2.73 17.08 -1.06
CA SER A 220 -2.37 15.93 -0.22
C SER A 220 -0.90 15.54 -0.33
N PHE A 221 -0.23 15.81 -1.45
CA PHE A 221 1.16 15.41 -1.65
C PHE A 221 2.16 15.98 -0.61
N PRO A 222 2.11 17.29 -0.25
CA PRO A 222 2.99 17.82 0.79
C PRO A 222 2.83 17.11 2.14
N VAL A 223 1.59 16.83 2.54
CA VAL A 223 1.28 16.13 3.80
C VAL A 223 1.80 14.70 3.76
N GLY A 224 1.54 13.98 2.66
CA GLY A 224 2.07 12.63 2.46
C GLY A 224 3.59 12.58 2.49
N ALA A 225 4.26 13.55 1.84
CA ALA A 225 5.73 13.62 1.84
C ALA A 225 6.30 13.82 3.25
N GLU A 226 5.70 14.67 4.07
CA GLU A 226 6.12 14.91 5.46
C GLU A 226 5.99 13.64 6.29
N GLN A 227 4.83 12.95 6.21
CA GLN A 227 4.55 11.75 6.99
C GLN A 227 5.47 10.59 6.61
N LEU A 228 5.64 10.32 5.29
CA LEU A 228 6.53 9.26 4.79
C LEU A 228 8.00 9.54 5.14
N SER A 229 8.46 10.80 4.99
CA SER A 229 9.82 11.18 5.37
C SER A 229 10.05 10.95 6.86
N LYS A 230 9.13 11.37 7.71
CA LYS A 230 9.21 11.17 9.16
C LYS A 230 9.23 9.69 9.54
N ALA A 231 8.43 8.84 8.87
CA ALA A 231 8.47 7.40 9.09
C ALA A 231 9.85 6.81 8.73
N ILE A 232 10.44 7.23 7.61
CA ILE A 232 11.80 6.82 7.19
C ILE A 232 12.85 7.29 8.21
N ASP A 233 12.78 8.54 8.67
CA ASP A 233 13.71 9.10 9.65
C ASP A 233 13.63 8.36 11.01
N MET A 234 12.47 7.79 11.34
CA MET A 234 12.28 6.90 12.49
C MET A 234 12.74 5.46 12.24
N GLY A 235 13.28 5.17 11.07
CA GLY A 235 13.82 3.86 10.70
C GLY A 235 12.79 2.88 10.15
N TYR A 236 11.57 3.34 9.82
CA TYR A 236 10.54 2.47 9.24
C TYR A 236 10.75 2.27 7.74
N THR A 237 10.62 1.02 7.33
CA THR A 237 10.39 0.62 5.94
C THR A 237 9.41 -0.55 5.93
N ASP A 238 8.53 -0.61 4.94
CA ASP A 238 7.78 -1.84 4.66
C ASP A 238 8.73 -2.92 4.08
N GLU A 239 8.27 -4.17 4.07
CA GLU A 239 9.10 -5.32 3.68
C GLU A 239 9.73 -5.19 2.27
N GLU A 240 9.04 -4.51 1.36
CA GLU A 240 9.46 -4.32 -0.02
C GLU A 240 10.13 -2.95 -0.26
N GLY A 241 10.06 -2.02 0.71
CA GLY A 241 10.58 -0.67 0.57
C GLY A 241 9.72 0.26 -0.29
N ASN A 242 8.40 -0.05 -0.45
CA ASN A 242 7.49 0.77 -1.24
C ASN A 242 7.32 2.20 -0.69
N ILE A 243 7.68 2.43 0.57
CA ILE A 243 7.68 3.77 1.17
C ILE A 243 8.47 4.78 0.36
N TYR A 244 9.58 4.38 -0.25
CA TYR A 244 10.41 5.24 -1.10
C TYR A 244 9.71 5.59 -2.42
N TYR A 245 8.94 4.65 -2.98
CA TYR A 245 8.14 4.88 -4.17
C TYR A 245 6.96 5.82 -3.89
N TYR A 246 6.29 5.68 -2.74
CA TYR A 246 5.22 6.62 -2.35
C TYR A 246 5.78 8.01 -2.05
N LEU A 247 6.94 8.10 -1.40
CA LEU A 247 7.61 9.38 -1.17
C LEU A 247 8.03 10.05 -2.49
N PHE A 248 8.52 9.26 -3.46
CA PHE A 248 8.75 9.72 -4.82
C PHE A 248 7.50 10.36 -5.41
N HIS A 249 6.36 9.68 -5.37
CA HIS A 249 5.11 10.22 -5.91
C HIS A 249 4.67 11.51 -5.22
N CYS A 250 4.82 11.59 -3.91
CA CYS A 250 4.52 12.81 -3.18
C CYS A 250 5.39 13.99 -3.61
N TYR A 251 6.69 13.78 -3.80
CA TYR A 251 7.56 14.85 -4.28
C TYR A 251 7.31 15.16 -5.77
N TYR A 252 7.21 14.13 -6.61
CA TYR A 252 6.99 14.31 -8.03
C TYR A 252 5.68 15.01 -8.36
N GLY A 253 4.62 14.74 -7.58
CA GLY A 253 3.33 15.44 -7.68
C GLY A 253 3.41 16.94 -7.38
N GLN A 254 4.47 17.40 -6.72
CA GLN A 254 4.71 18.82 -6.40
C GLN A 254 5.59 19.54 -7.44
N LYS A 255 6.09 18.86 -8.47
CA LYS A 255 7.06 19.40 -9.44
C LYS A 255 6.57 20.67 -10.17
N ALA A 256 5.26 20.84 -10.34
CA ALA A 256 4.69 22.03 -10.95
C ALA A 256 4.83 23.29 -10.09
N SER A 257 4.95 23.14 -8.76
CA SER A 257 5.14 24.25 -7.83
C SER A 257 6.60 24.69 -7.72
N ASP A 258 7.52 23.71 -7.73
CA ASP A 258 8.97 23.93 -7.67
C ASP A 258 9.70 22.72 -8.28
N LYS A 259 10.57 22.98 -9.28
CA LYS A 259 11.39 21.94 -9.91
C LYS A 259 12.34 21.21 -8.93
N ALA A 260 12.70 21.85 -7.81
CA ALA A 260 13.51 21.19 -6.77
C ALA A 260 12.84 19.92 -6.20
N PHE A 261 11.54 19.76 -6.33
CA PHE A 261 10.84 18.52 -5.96
C PHE A 261 11.18 17.34 -6.86
N VAL A 262 11.60 17.58 -8.12
CA VAL A 262 12.09 16.49 -8.99
C VAL A 262 13.39 15.90 -8.44
N ASP A 263 14.30 16.72 -7.92
CA ASP A 263 15.53 16.24 -7.29
C ASP A 263 15.25 15.47 -5.99
N LYS A 264 14.28 15.93 -5.18
CA LYS A 264 13.84 15.19 -3.99
C LYS A 264 13.20 13.85 -4.37
N ALA A 265 12.40 13.83 -5.40
CA ALA A 265 11.78 12.61 -5.94
C ALA A 265 12.85 11.60 -6.41
N LYS A 266 13.84 12.08 -7.19
CA LYS A 266 14.99 11.27 -7.61
C LYS A 266 15.75 10.71 -6.41
N GLN A 267 16.05 11.55 -5.41
CA GLN A 267 16.80 11.13 -4.22
C GLN A 267 16.03 10.06 -3.41
N ALA A 268 14.72 10.17 -3.30
CA ALA A 268 13.90 9.15 -2.65
C ALA A 268 14.04 7.78 -3.33
N LEU A 269 13.93 7.74 -4.67
CA LEU A 269 14.11 6.50 -5.43
C LEU A 269 15.53 5.96 -5.36
N LEU A 270 16.57 6.81 -5.45
CA LEU A 270 17.98 6.38 -5.34
C LEU A 270 18.27 5.78 -3.95
N THR A 271 17.74 6.37 -2.87
CA THR A 271 17.85 5.79 -1.53
C THR A 271 17.09 4.47 -1.44
N GLY A 272 15.94 4.38 -2.08
CA GLY A 272 15.14 3.16 -2.12
C GLY A 272 15.85 2.04 -2.86
N ILE A 273 16.40 2.29 -4.06
CA ILE A 273 17.04 1.25 -4.86
C ILE A 273 18.34 0.72 -4.21
N GLU A 274 19.06 1.56 -3.49
CA GLU A 274 20.23 1.15 -2.73
C GLU A 274 19.90 0.09 -1.66
N LYS A 275 18.72 0.22 -1.03
CA LYS A 275 18.25 -0.68 0.03
C LYS A 275 17.41 -1.85 -0.50
N PHE A 276 16.64 -1.62 -1.56
CA PHE A 276 15.67 -2.55 -2.15
C PHE A 276 15.86 -2.66 -3.68
N PRO A 277 17.01 -3.17 -4.14
CA PRO A 277 17.38 -3.15 -5.56
C PRO A 277 16.48 -3.98 -6.48
N LYS A 278 15.64 -4.86 -5.91
CA LYS A 278 14.66 -5.69 -6.63
C LYS A 278 13.26 -5.06 -6.68
N ASN A 279 13.02 -3.96 -5.99
CA ASN A 279 11.68 -3.35 -5.97
C ASN A 279 11.34 -2.79 -7.35
N GLU A 280 10.38 -3.44 -8.03
CA GLU A 280 10.00 -3.08 -9.41
C GLU A 280 9.41 -1.66 -9.51
N ARG A 281 8.66 -1.21 -8.50
CA ARG A 281 8.07 0.14 -8.50
C ARG A 281 9.13 1.22 -8.43
N ILE A 282 10.15 1.02 -7.60
CA ILE A 282 11.29 1.94 -7.49
C ILE A 282 12.06 1.98 -8.81
N LEU A 283 12.31 0.80 -9.42
CA LEU A 283 12.97 0.70 -10.71
C LEU A 283 12.17 1.40 -11.81
N ASP A 284 10.86 1.17 -11.88
CA ASP A 284 9.98 1.83 -12.85
C ASP A 284 9.95 3.36 -12.65
N GLY A 285 9.92 3.82 -11.40
CA GLY A 285 10.02 5.26 -11.07
C GLY A 285 11.34 5.88 -11.52
N LEU A 286 12.47 5.20 -11.33
CA LEU A 286 13.78 5.65 -11.82
C LEU A 286 13.82 5.71 -13.34
N VAL A 287 13.35 4.67 -14.02
CA VAL A 287 13.27 4.65 -15.47
C VAL A 287 12.38 5.81 -15.97
N GLN A 288 11.22 6.01 -15.37
CA GLN A 288 10.34 7.14 -15.72
C GLN A 288 11.07 8.48 -15.62
N LEU A 289 11.79 8.73 -14.53
CA LEU A 289 12.52 9.98 -14.34
C LEU A 289 13.66 10.14 -15.36
N TYR A 290 14.48 9.11 -15.54
CA TYR A 290 15.66 9.20 -16.43
C TYR A 290 15.30 9.19 -17.93
N THR A 291 14.11 8.70 -18.29
CA THR A 291 13.62 8.74 -19.68
C THR A 291 12.69 9.92 -19.98
N SER A 292 12.36 10.73 -18.95
CA SER A 292 11.51 11.93 -19.12
C SER A 292 12.33 13.10 -19.67
N PRO A 293 12.06 13.59 -20.92
CA PRO A 293 12.78 14.74 -21.46
C PRO A 293 12.51 16.06 -20.70
N GLU A 294 11.36 16.14 -20.01
CA GLU A 294 10.93 17.34 -19.29
C GLU A 294 11.64 17.51 -17.95
N ASP A 295 11.96 16.41 -17.31
CA ASP A 295 12.50 16.40 -15.94
C ASP A 295 14.02 16.58 -15.93
N ASN A 296 14.71 16.15 -16.99
CA ASN A 296 16.17 16.32 -17.23
C ASN A 296 17.01 15.98 -15.99
N VAL A 297 16.75 14.82 -15.36
CA VAL A 297 17.39 14.40 -14.11
C VAL A 297 18.78 13.77 -14.33
N GLY A 298 19.21 13.53 -15.56
CA GLY A 298 20.47 12.89 -15.94
C GLY A 298 20.32 11.90 -17.10
N ASP A 299 21.42 11.29 -17.50
CA ASP A 299 21.47 10.25 -18.53
C ASP A 299 21.06 8.90 -17.92
N PRO A 300 20.25 8.08 -18.59
CA PRO A 300 20.02 6.68 -18.16
C PRO A 300 21.30 5.89 -17.90
N ALA A 301 22.40 6.23 -18.56
CA ALA A 301 23.72 5.65 -18.31
C ALA A 301 24.20 5.89 -16.87
N ASP A 302 23.83 7.01 -16.24
CA ASP A 302 24.19 7.30 -14.85
C ASP A 302 23.52 6.30 -13.89
N LEU A 303 22.27 5.92 -14.17
CA LEU A 303 21.54 4.93 -13.38
C LEU A 303 22.17 3.54 -13.52
N ILE A 304 22.59 3.17 -14.74
CA ILE A 304 23.31 1.92 -15.00
C ILE A 304 24.64 1.91 -14.23
N ALA A 305 25.41 3.00 -14.28
CA ALA A 305 26.67 3.12 -13.58
C ALA A 305 26.53 2.97 -12.04
N LEU A 306 25.44 3.47 -11.46
CA LEU A 306 25.14 3.30 -10.03
C LEU A 306 24.92 1.82 -9.67
N ILE A 307 24.14 1.10 -10.46
CA ILE A 307 23.88 -0.33 -10.24
C ILE A 307 25.14 -1.15 -10.49
N ASP A 308 25.90 -0.88 -11.54
CA ASP A 308 27.15 -1.57 -11.86
C ASP A 308 28.16 -1.41 -10.73
N LYS A 309 28.32 -0.21 -10.17
CA LYS A 309 29.16 0.03 -8.99
C LYS A 309 28.68 -0.75 -7.75
N ALA A 310 27.37 -0.87 -7.54
CA ALA A 310 26.84 -1.67 -6.44
C ALA A 310 27.14 -3.18 -6.65
N ILE A 311 27.06 -3.67 -7.90
CA ILE A 311 27.43 -5.03 -8.28
C ILE A 311 28.94 -5.29 -8.09
N GLU A 312 29.81 -4.33 -8.44
CA GLU A 312 31.26 -4.45 -8.18
C GLU A 312 31.56 -4.67 -6.70
N ASN A 313 30.82 -3.97 -5.81
CA ASN A 313 30.97 -4.12 -4.36
C ASN A 313 30.38 -5.42 -3.82
N ASN A 314 29.34 -5.96 -4.46
CA ASN A 314 28.66 -7.19 -4.04
C ASN A 314 28.21 -8.02 -5.27
N PRO A 315 29.13 -8.68 -5.97
CA PRO A 315 28.87 -9.38 -7.24
C PRO A 315 27.98 -10.62 -7.09
N THR A 316 27.76 -11.12 -5.87
CA THR A 316 26.89 -12.26 -5.57
C THR A 316 25.49 -11.86 -5.13
N ASN A 317 25.19 -10.57 -5.07
CA ASN A 317 23.84 -10.08 -4.74
C ASN A 317 22.90 -10.26 -5.93
N VAL A 318 22.02 -11.24 -5.83
CA VAL A 318 21.06 -11.60 -6.87
C VAL A 318 20.12 -10.44 -7.20
N ASP A 319 19.72 -9.67 -6.20
CA ASP A 319 18.74 -8.57 -6.37
C ASP A 319 19.34 -7.39 -7.16
N LEU A 320 20.65 -7.14 -7.07
CA LEU A 320 21.32 -6.14 -7.90
C LEU A 320 21.33 -6.55 -9.39
N TRP A 321 21.65 -7.80 -9.68
CA TRP A 321 21.59 -8.32 -11.04
C TRP A 321 20.18 -8.33 -11.60
N PHE A 322 19.20 -8.66 -10.77
CA PHE A 322 17.78 -8.58 -11.12
C PHE A 322 17.38 -7.13 -11.47
N GLY A 323 17.74 -6.17 -10.61
CA GLY A 323 17.49 -4.74 -10.84
C GLY A 323 18.13 -4.23 -12.14
N ARG A 324 19.41 -4.57 -12.37
CA ARG A 324 20.13 -4.24 -13.60
C ARG A 324 19.40 -4.75 -14.85
N GLY A 325 18.97 -6.00 -14.83
CA GLY A 325 18.25 -6.60 -15.95
C GLY A 325 16.91 -5.90 -16.23
N ARG A 326 16.19 -5.50 -15.19
CA ARG A 326 14.93 -4.74 -15.30
C ARG A 326 15.14 -3.34 -15.89
N ILE A 327 16.20 -2.64 -15.49
CA ILE A 327 16.55 -1.33 -16.06
C ILE A 327 16.84 -1.46 -17.55
N PHE A 328 17.70 -2.39 -17.95
CA PHE A 328 18.01 -2.61 -19.37
C PHE A 328 16.79 -3.02 -20.19
N TYR A 329 15.90 -3.84 -19.63
CA TYR A 329 14.62 -4.16 -20.26
C TYR A 329 13.79 -2.90 -20.54
N ALA A 330 13.66 -2.02 -19.57
CA ALA A 330 12.90 -0.78 -19.72
C ALA A 330 13.54 0.18 -20.74
N LEU A 331 14.87 0.15 -20.86
CA LEU A 331 15.62 0.87 -21.89
C LEU A 331 15.62 0.17 -23.26
N LYS A 332 14.98 -0.99 -23.38
CA LYS A 332 14.92 -1.85 -24.57
C LYS A 332 16.27 -2.42 -25.01
N ASP A 333 17.24 -2.46 -24.12
CA ASP A 333 18.50 -3.19 -24.32
C ASP A 333 18.31 -4.63 -23.85
N TYR A 334 17.70 -5.44 -24.69
CA TYR A 334 17.35 -6.81 -24.35
C TYR A 334 18.58 -7.71 -24.17
N ASP A 335 19.69 -7.41 -24.85
CA ASP A 335 20.93 -8.17 -24.70
C ASP A 335 21.52 -8.01 -23.30
N GLN A 336 21.65 -6.79 -22.81
CA GLN A 336 22.11 -6.52 -21.45
C GLN A 336 21.13 -7.02 -20.38
N SER A 337 19.83 -6.98 -20.68
CA SER A 337 18.81 -7.56 -19.81
C SER A 337 18.99 -9.08 -19.66
N ILE A 338 19.14 -9.81 -20.78
CA ILE A 338 19.41 -11.24 -20.81
C ILE A 338 20.71 -11.59 -20.07
N GLU A 339 21.81 -10.86 -20.32
CA GLU A 339 23.08 -11.05 -19.62
C GLU A 339 22.92 -10.92 -18.09
N SER A 340 22.18 -9.93 -17.64
CA SER A 340 21.92 -9.70 -16.22
C SER A 340 21.11 -10.84 -15.61
N PHE A 341 20.06 -11.31 -16.30
CA PHE A 341 19.24 -12.43 -15.82
C PHE A 341 19.94 -13.79 -15.92
N LYS A 342 20.88 -13.97 -16.85
CA LYS A 342 21.79 -15.14 -16.81
C LYS A 342 22.58 -15.18 -15.50
N LYS A 343 23.05 -14.03 -15.01
CA LYS A 343 23.71 -13.94 -13.70
C LYS A 343 22.75 -14.23 -12.55
N VAL A 344 21.50 -13.77 -12.62
CA VAL A 344 20.47 -14.11 -11.63
C VAL A 344 20.32 -15.62 -11.51
N VAL A 345 20.13 -16.34 -12.61
CA VAL A 345 19.91 -17.81 -12.61
C VAL A 345 21.20 -18.59 -12.32
N GLU A 346 22.39 -18.06 -12.67
CA GLU A 346 23.68 -18.62 -12.27
C GLU A 346 23.84 -18.61 -10.75
N LEU A 347 23.52 -17.49 -10.10
CA LEU A 347 23.65 -17.32 -8.66
C LEU A 347 22.53 -18.01 -7.87
N LYS A 348 21.31 -18.08 -8.43
CA LYS A 348 20.14 -18.69 -7.80
C LYS A 348 19.29 -19.46 -8.82
N PRO A 349 19.69 -20.70 -9.18
CA PRO A 349 19.03 -21.48 -10.22
C PRO A 349 17.55 -21.80 -9.95
N ASP A 350 17.17 -21.88 -8.68
CA ASP A 350 15.80 -22.21 -8.25
C ASP A 350 14.95 -20.95 -7.96
N LEU A 351 15.35 -19.78 -8.46
CA LEU A 351 14.53 -18.60 -8.41
C LEU A 351 13.55 -18.60 -9.58
N TYR A 352 12.24 -18.73 -9.28
CA TYR A 352 11.18 -18.75 -10.31
C TYR A 352 11.26 -17.49 -11.18
N GLU A 353 11.31 -16.29 -10.58
CA GLU A 353 11.32 -15.02 -11.27
C GLU A 353 12.55 -14.88 -12.19
N GLY A 354 13.70 -15.38 -11.76
CA GLY A 354 14.92 -15.36 -12.56
C GLY A 354 14.77 -16.15 -13.86
N ASN A 355 14.27 -17.37 -13.76
CA ASN A 355 14.02 -18.25 -14.92
C ASN A 355 12.89 -17.70 -15.80
N TYR A 356 11.80 -17.24 -15.20
CA TYR A 356 10.65 -16.70 -15.93
C TYR A 356 11.05 -15.47 -16.75
N TYR A 357 11.69 -14.46 -16.14
CA TYR A 357 12.07 -13.24 -16.85
C TYR A 357 13.15 -13.50 -17.91
N LEU A 358 14.07 -14.42 -17.67
CA LEU A 358 15.05 -14.79 -18.71
C LEU A 358 14.35 -15.37 -19.94
N GLY A 359 13.36 -16.23 -19.76
CA GLY A 359 12.55 -16.75 -20.86
C GLY A 359 11.71 -15.68 -21.56
N VAL A 360 11.11 -14.76 -20.78
CA VAL A 360 10.36 -13.60 -21.29
C VAL A 360 11.24 -12.71 -22.17
N PHE A 361 12.46 -12.38 -21.72
CA PHE A 361 13.33 -11.47 -22.47
C PHE A 361 13.88 -12.07 -23.76
N TYR A 362 14.18 -13.36 -23.78
CA TYR A 362 14.45 -14.07 -25.03
C TYR A 362 13.24 -14.04 -25.99
N THR A 363 12.03 -14.21 -25.46
CA THR A 363 10.79 -14.12 -26.27
C THR A 363 10.62 -12.74 -26.88
N ILE A 364 10.77 -11.68 -26.07
CA ILE A 364 10.65 -10.29 -26.54
C ILE A 364 11.74 -9.95 -27.56
N LYS A 365 13.00 -10.38 -27.31
CA LYS A 365 14.07 -10.22 -28.30
C LYS A 365 13.74 -10.92 -29.62
N GLY A 366 13.19 -12.14 -29.56
CA GLY A 366 12.73 -12.87 -30.74
C GLY A 366 11.62 -12.10 -31.47
N ASP A 367 10.66 -11.49 -30.76
CA ASP A 367 9.61 -10.68 -31.35
C ASP A 367 10.14 -9.44 -32.05
N GLU A 368 11.11 -8.72 -31.49
CA GLU A 368 11.72 -7.53 -32.12
C GLU A 368 12.52 -7.94 -33.36
N VAL A 369 13.38 -8.97 -33.31
CA VAL A 369 14.13 -9.44 -34.47
C VAL A 369 13.19 -9.95 -35.57
N ASN A 370 12.11 -10.65 -35.19
CA ASN A 370 11.09 -11.07 -36.15
C ASN A 370 10.36 -9.89 -36.81
N LYS A 371 10.08 -8.84 -36.08
CA LYS A 371 9.49 -7.62 -36.60
C LYS A 371 10.43 -6.93 -37.60
N GLU A 372 11.71 -6.84 -37.25
CA GLU A 372 12.74 -6.32 -38.18
C GLU A 372 12.86 -7.17 -39.46
N MET A 373 12.88 -8.52 -39.29
CA MET A 373 12.88 -9.46 -40.41
C MET A 373 11.69 -9.22 -41.35
N ASN A 374 10.48 -9.09 -40.78
CA ASN A 374 9.26 -8.87 -41.58
C ASN A 374 9.22 -7.49 -42.27
N ALA A 375 10.00 -6.52 -41.84
CA ALA A 375 10.10 -5.22 -42.47
C ALA A 375 11.11 -5.20 -43.65
N LYS A 376 11.94 -6.24 -43.78
CA LYS A 376 12.95 -6.36 -44.87
C LYS A 376 12.32 -6.77 -46.18
N GLN A 377 12.90 -6.30 -47.30
CA GLN A 377 12.65 -6.85 -48.63
C GLN A 377 13.73 -7.85 -48.99
N TYR A 378 13.32 -9.08 -49.31
CA TYR A 378 14.23 -10.15 -49.59
C TYR A 378 14.44 -10.37 -51.08
N SER A 379 15.69 -10.52 -51.50
CA SER A 379 16.08 -10.82 -52.87
C SER A 379 15.89 -12.30 -53.26
N SER A 380 15.76 -13.19 -52.26
CA SER A 380 15.58 -14.62 -52.48
C SER A 380 14.91 -15.28 -51.24
N GLN A 381 14.26 -16.43 -51.48
CA GLN A 381 13.72 -17.26 -50.40
C GLN A 381 14.80 -17.73 -49.44
N ALA A 382 16.00 -18.09 -49.94
CA ALA A 382 17.11 -18.53 -49.11
C ALA A 382 17.60 -17.46 -48.12
N ALA A 383 17.52 -16.17 -48.50
CA ALA A 383 17.86 -15.07 -47.61
C ALA A 383 16.80 -14.88 -46.53
N TYR A 384 15.50 -15.04 -46.84
CA TYR A 384 14.41 -15.04 -45.86
C TYR A 384 14.54 -16.22 -44.88
N ASP A 385 14.80 -17.42 -45.42
CA ASP A 385 14.93 -18.65 -44.58
C ASP A 385 16.11 -18.55 -43.63
N ALA A 386 17.20 -17.87 -44.00
CA ALA A 386 18.35 -17.65 -43.13
C ALA A 386 17.98 -16.75 -41.94
N ASP A 387 17.31 -15.61 -42.19
CA ASP A 387 16.85 -14.72 -41.14
C ASP A 387 15.78 -15.40 -40.25
N LEU A 388 14.85 -16.17 -40.84
CA LEU A 388 13.86 -16.93 -40.10
C LEU A 388 14.51 -17.93 -39.13
N LYS A 389 15.57 -18.59 -39.57
CA LYS A 389 16.32 -19.53 -38.74
C LYS A 389 16.98 -18.82 -37.56
N GLU A 390 17.49 -17.62 -37.75
CA GLU A 390 18.05 -16.79 -36.66
C GLU A 390 16.97 -16.42 -35.64
N VAL A 391 15.82 -15.96 -36.09
CA VAL A 391 14.65 -15.66 -35.26
C VAL A 391 14.19 -16.88 -34.47
N ASN A 392 14.06 -18.04 -35.14
CA ASN A 392 13.66 -19.28 -34.48
C ASN A 392 14.66 -19.72 -33.40
N ALA A 393 15.97 -19.54 -33.64
CA ALA A 393 17.01 -19.85 -32.66
C ALA A 393 16.84 -19.03 -31.37
N ILE A 394 16.49 -17.74 -31.48
CA ILE A 394 16.25 -16.87 -30.30
C ILE A 394 15.05 -17.39 -29.50
N TYR A 395 13.94 -17.76 -30.16
CA TYR A 395 12.79 -18.30 -29.44
C TYR A 395 13.07 -19.66 -28.79
N MET A 396 13.90 -20.50 -29.44
CA MET A 396 14.34 -21.77 -28.88
C MET A 396 15.11 -21.59 -27.55
N GLU A 397 15.91 -20.54 -27.43
CA GLU A 397 16.63 -20.20 -26.20
C GLU A 397 15.69 -19.85 -25.02
N ALA A 398 14.46 -19.37 -25.29
CA ALA A 398 13.50 -19.07 -24.24
C ALA A 398 12.91 -20.31 -23.54
N ILE A 399 12.77 -21.41 -24.30
CA ILE A 399 12.01 -22.60 -23.87
C ILE A 399 12.58 -23.23 -22.58
N PRO A 400 13.87 -23.54 -22.45
CA PRO A 400 14.42 -24.20 -21.25
C PRO A 400 14.20 -23.39 -19.98
N TRP A 401 14.28 -22.06 -20.07
CA TRP A 401 14.09 -21.17 -18.92
C TRP A 401 12.62 -21.11 -18.49
N LEU A 402 11.69 -21.04 -19.43
CA LEU A 402 10.24 -21.11 -19.13
C LEU A 402 9.83 -22.50 -18.62
N GLU A 403 10.42 -23.57 -19.15
CA GLU A 403 10.20 -24.93 -18.63
C GLU A 403 10.72 -25.04 -17.19
N LYS A 404 11.88 -24.45 -16.88
CA LYS A 404 12.40 -24.42 -15.51
C LYS A 404 11.53 -23.58 -14.59
N ALA A 405 11.03 -22.44 -15.03
CA ALA A 405 10.07 -21.65 -14.28
C ALA A 405 8.78 -22.45 -13.98
N LEU A 406 8.28 -23.19 -14.96
CA LEU A 406 7.11 -24.05 -14.79
C LEU A 406 7.36 -25.25 -13.86
N GLU A 407 8.59 -25.81 -13.83
CA GLU A 407 8.97 -26.82 -12.83
C GLU A 407 8.91 -26.24 -11.41
N LEU A 408 9.37 -25.00 -11.22
CA LEU A 408 9.37 -24.32 -9.92
C LEU A 408 7.97 -23.88 -9.49
N LYS A 409 7.07 -23.58 -10.46
CA LYS A 409 5.69 -23.18 -10.23
C LYS A 409 4.74 -23.86 -11.23
N PRO A 410 4.32 -25.12 -10.98
CA PRO A 410 3.69 -25.98 -11.97
C PRO A 410 2.36 -25.53 -12.57
N GLU A 411 1.64 -24.61 -11.92
CA GLU A 411 0.35 -24.10 -12.39
C GLU A 411 0.42 -22.61 -12.79
N ASP A 412 1.61 -22.10 -13.10
CA ASP A 412 1.75 -20.70 -13.53
C ASP A 412 1.17 -20.47 -14.93
N PRO A 413 0.05 -19.71 -15.04
CA PRO A 413 -0.62 -19.49 -16.32
C PRO A 413 0.27 -18.78 -17.34
N SER A 414 1.12 -17.86 -16.88
CA SER A 414 1.96 -17.03 -17.73
C SER A 414 3.06 -17.84 -18.41
N SER A 415 3.75 -18.70 -17.67
CA SER A 415 4.76 -19.61 -18.22
C SER A 415 4.13 -20.59 -19.23
N VAL A 416 2.94 -21.15 -18.91
CA VAL A 416 2.23 -22.06 -19.81
C VAL A 416 1.80 -21.37 -21.09
N GLU A 417 1.28 -20.14 -21.00
CA GLU A 417 0.84 -19.37 -22.17
C GLU A 417 2.02 -19.00 -23.09
N LEU A 418 3.14 -18.57 -22.53
CA LEU A 418 4.35 -18.26 -23.31
C LEU A 418 4.90 -19.52 -23.99
N LEU A 419 5.05 -20.62 -23.27
CA LEU A 419 5.51 -21.90 -23.83
C LEU A 419 4.59 -22.38 -24.96
N LYS A 420 3.28 -22.33 -24.76
CA LYS A 420 2.30 -22.65 -25.80
C LYS A 420 2.50 -21.77 -27.06
N SER A 421 2.64 -20.45 -26.87
CA SER A 421 2.79 -19.51 -27.96
C SER A 421 4.08 -19.70 -28.75
N ILE A 422 5.20 -19.89 -28.04
CA ILE A 422 6.52 -20.13 -28.64
C ILE A 422 6.52 -21.45 -29.41
N CYS A 423 6.03 -22.54 -28.81
CA CYS A 423 5.99 -23.84 -29.46
C CYS A 423 5.09 -23.86 -30.70
N PHE A 424 3.97 -23.11 -30.68
CA PHE A 424 3.14 -22.96 -31.87
C PHE A 424 3.83 -22.14 -32.99
N ARG A 425 4.58 -21.12 -32.62
CA ARG A 425 5.40 -20.37 -33.59
C ARG A 425 6.46 -21.25 -34.25
N LEU A 426 7.11 -22.09 -33.46
CA LEU A 426 8.16 -23.03 -33.86
C LEU A 426 7.59 -24.40 -34.35
N ARG A 427 6.31 -24.47 -34.72
CA ARG A 427 5.62 -25.73 -35.02
C ARG A 427 6.25 -26.59 -36.15
N ASP A 428 7.03 -25.94 -37.03
CA ASP A 428 7.71 -26.59 -38.13
C ASP A 428 9.07 -27.19 -37.70
N GLU A 429 9.54 -26.87 -36.48
CA GLU A 429 10.76 -27.42 -35.87
C GLU A 429 10.43 -28.77 -35.16
N GLU A 430 11.40 -29.67 -35.11
CA GLU A 430 11.24 -31.00 -34.55
C GLU A 430 10.78 -31.00 -33.09
N GLY A 431 9.72 -31.73 -32.77
CA GLY A 431 9.15 -31.91 -31.43
C GLY A 431 8.32 -30.71 -30.91
N MET A 432 8.25 -29.59 -31.63
CA MET A 432 7.56 -28.41 -31.14
C MET A 432 6.03 -28.56 -31.13
N MET A 433 5.45 -29.28 -32.06
CA MET A 433 4.01 -29.59 -32.07
C MET A 433 3.58 -30.43 -30.87
N ASP A 434 4.41 -31.37 -30.43
CA ASP A 434 4.13 -32.21 -29.26
C ASP A 434 4.17 -31.33 -28.00
N LYS A 435 5.18 -30.47 -27.87
CA LYS A 435 5.26 -29.47 -26.79
C LYS A 435 4.08 -28.51 -26.79
N TYR A 436 3.69 -28.00 -27.96
CA TYR A 436 2.50 -27.15 -28.10
C TYR A 436 1.24 -27.88 -27.58
N THR A 437 1.03 -29.11 -28.01
CA THR A 437 -0.13 -29.93 -27.57
C THR A 437 -0.16 -30.05 -26.03
N LYS A 438 0.99 -30.42 -25.44
CA LYS A 438 1.14 -30.50 -23.98
C LYS A 438 0.76 -29.19 -23.27
N TYR A 439 1.33 -28.05 -23.69
CA TYR A 439 1.08 -26.78 -23.01
C TYR A 439 -0.31 -26.23 -23.30
N ASN A 440 -0.89 -26.51 -24.44
CA ASN A 440 -2.27 -26.15 -24.75
C ASN A 440 -3.29 -26.91 -23.87
N GLU A 441 -3.05 -28.22 -23.59
CA GLU A 441 -3.85 -28.97 -22.64
C GLU A 441 -3.72 -28.45 -21.21
N MET A 442 -2.50 -28.11 -20.77
CA MET A 442 -2.26 -27.48 -19.47
C MET A 442 -2.99 -26.15 -19.35
N PHE A 443 -2.92 -25.32 -20.39
CA PHE A 443 -3.58 -24.02 -20.41
C PHE A 443 -5.10 -24.14 -20.29
N LYS A 444 -5.72 -25.07 -21.06
CA LYS A 444 -7.16 -25.34 -20.96
C LYS A 444 -7.57 -25.81 -19.56
N LYS A 445 -6.78 -26.66 -18.94
CA LYS A 445 -7.02 -27.15 -17.57
C LYS A 445 -6.98 -25.99 -16.55
N ILE A 446 -6.00 -25.10 -16.65
CA ILE A 446 -5.87 -23.95 -15.76
C ILE A 446 -7.08 -22.99 -15.93
N GLN A 447 -7.57 -22.81 -17.16
CA GLN A 447 -8.75 -21.97 -17.44
C GLN A 447 -10.09 -22.64 -17.10
N GLY A 448 -10.11 -23.86 -16.59
CA GLY A 448 -11.34 -24.60 -16.30
C GLY A 448 -12.14 -25.00 -17.56
N GLN A 449 -11.52 -24.99 -18.74
CA GLN A 449 -12.09 -25.46 -20.00
C GLN A 449 -11.76 -26.96 -20.12
N GLN A 450 -12.72 -27.81 -19.75
CA GLN A 450 -12.67 -29.25 -20.02
C GLN A 450 -13.07 -29.57 -21.45
#